data_d16ad8c588ef2399817aeda3cbc7aeb6
#
_entry.id   d16ad8c588ef2399817aeda3cbc7aeb6
#
_cell.length_a   1.000
_cell.length_b   1.000
_cell.length_c   1.000
_cell.angle_alpha   90.00
_cell.angle_beta   90.00
_cell.angle_gamma   90.00
#
_symmetry.space_group_name_H-M   'P 1'
#
loop_
_entity.id
_entity.type
_entity.pdbx_description
1 polymer ?
#
loop_
_entity_poly.entity_id
_entity_poly.type
_entity_poly.pdbx_seq_one_letter_code
_entity_poly.pdbx_strand_id
1 'polypeptide(L)'
;MTEHTSSYYAASANKYAPFDTLNESITCDVCVVGGGYTGLSSALHLAEAGFDVVVLEASRIGFGASGRNGGQLVNSYSRDIDVIEKSYGMDTARMLGSMMFEGGEIIRERIKRYQIDCDYRPGGLFVAMNDKQLATLEEQKENWERYGNKQLELLDANAIRREVASDRYTGALLDHSGGHIHPLNLAIGEADAIRLNGGRVYELSAVTQIQHTTPAVVRTAKGQVTAKYVIVAGNAYLGDKVEPELAKRSMPCGTQVITTERLSEDLARSLIPKNYCVEDCNYLLDYYRLTADNRLLYGGGVV
;
A
#
# COMPACT_ATOMS: atom_id res chain seq x y z
N MET A 1 -8.11 11.45 -17.41
CA MET A 1 -8.57 12.17 -16.18
C MET A 1 -7.30 12.60 -15.46
N THR A 2 -7.22 13.82 -15.02
CA THR A 2 -5.99 14.40 -14.46
C THR A 2 -6.04 14.57 -12.94
N GLU A 3 -7.23 14.73 -12.37
CA GLU A 3 -7.44 14.91 -10.94
C GLU A 3 -7.95 13.63 -10.27
N HIS A 4 -7.82 13.53 -8.95
CA HIS A 4 -8.38 12.42 -8.18
C HIS A 4 -9.89 12.30 -8.41
N THR A 5 -10.38 11.06 -8.42
CA THR A 5 -11.82 10.82 -8.40
C THR A 5 -12.43 11.36 -7.11
N SER A 6 -13.69 11.83 -7.18
CA SER A 6 -14.43 12.21 -5.98
C SER A 6 -14.56 11.01 -5.05
N SER A 7 -13.83 11.03 -3.93
CA SER A 7 -13.76 9.97 -2.94
C SER A 7 -13.48 10.54 -1.56
N TYR A 8 -13.72 9.73 -0.53
CA TYR A 8 -13.36 10.09 0.84
C TYR A 8 -11.88 10.51 0.94
N TYR A 9 -10.98 9.70 0.38
CA TYR A 9 -9.55 9.99 0.47
C TYR A 9 -9.14 11.28 -0.24
N ALA A 10 -9.72 11.57 -1.41
CA ALA A 10 -9.45 12.83 -2.10
C ALA A 10 -9.99 14.05 -1.32
N ALA A 11 -11.13 13.89 -0.64
CA ALA A 11 -11.75 14.95 0.16
C ALA A 11 -11.05 15.19 1.49
N SER A 12 -10.39 14.17 2.06
CA SER A 12 -9.72 14.22 3.37
C SER A 12 -8.19 14.24 3.29
N ALA A 13 -7.62 14.24 2.07
CA ALA A 13 -6.18 14.29 1.87
C ALA A 13 -5.56 15.58 2.42
N ASN A 14 -4.35 15.47 2.92
CA ASN A 14 -3.53 16.60 3.31
C ASN A 14 -3.31 17.52 2.11
N LYS A 15 -3.30 18.82 2.37
CA LYS A 15 -2.96 19.80 1.34
C LYS A 15 -1.48 19.70 1.01
N TYR A 16 -1.15 19.59 -0.25
CA TYR A 16 0.22 19.64 -0.75
C TYR A 16 0.32 20.59 -1.94
N ALA A 17 1.50 21.11 -2.22
CA ALA A 17 1.77 21.84 -3.45
C ALA A 17 1.88 20.83 -4.60
N PRO A 18 1.06 20.90 -5.65
CA PRO A 18 1.18 20.00 -6.80
C PRO A 18 2.58 20.03 -7.38
N PHE A 19 3.06 18.87 -7.82
CA PHE A 19 4.34 18.77 -8.50
C PHE A 19 4.23 19.29 -9.93
N ASP A 20 5.34 19.82 -10.44
CA ASP A 20 5.38 20.38 -11.80
C ASP A 20 5.12 19.30 -12.87
N THR A 21 4.73 19.74 -14.05
CA THR A 21 4.66 18.88 -15.24
C THR A 21 6.00 18.89 -15.96
N LEU A 22 6.49 17.75 -16.41
CA LEU A 22 7.71 17.67 -17.21
C LEU A 22 7.49 18.35 -18.58
N ASN A 23 8.20 19.43 -18.83
CA ASN A 23 8.09 20.25 -20.06
C ASN A 23 9.44 20.46 -20.77
N GLU A 24 10.46 19.71 -20.39
CA GLU A 24 11.83 19.82 -20.88
C GLU A 24 12.49 18.45 -21.10
N SER A 25 13.70 18.45 -21.65
CA SER A 25 14.53 17.27 -21.75
C SER A 25 15.54 17.24 -20.61
N ILE A 26 15.48 16.19 -19.79
CA ILE A 26 16.35 16.02 -18.63
C ILE A 26 17.05 14.66 -18.65
N THR A 27 18.06 14.53 -17.80
CA THR A 27 18.79 13.27 -17.58
C THR A 27 18.69 12.85 -16.12
N CYS A 28 18.81 11.55 -15.84
CA CYS A 28 18.91 11.00 -14.49
C CYS A 28 19.59 9.63 -14.49
N ASP A 29 19.85 9.09 -13.29
CA ASP A 29 20.29 7.71 -13.15
C ASP A 29 19.10 6.75 -13.36
N VAL A 30 17.99 7.01 -12.68
CA VAL A 30 16.80 6.13 -12.69
C VAL A 30 15.53 6.95 -12.95
N CYS A 31 14.80 6.56 -13.99
CA CYS A 31 13.46 7.08 -14.27
C CYS A 31 12.40 6.07 -13.80
N VAL A 32 11.51 6.49 -12.93
CA VAL A 32 10.40 5.69 -12.40
C VAL A 32 9.10 6.12 -13.07
N VAL A 33 8.40 5.18 -13.69
CA VAL A 33 7.12 5.41 -14.38
C VAL A 33 5.98 4.94 -13.49
N GLY A 34 5.26 5.90 -12.91
CA GLY A 34 4.13 5.69 -11.99
C GLY A 34 4.40 6.20 -10.58
N GLY A 35 3.53 7.09 -10.09
CA GLY A 35 3.55 7.70 -8.75
C GLY A 35 2.65 6.98 -7.73
N GLY A 36 2.54 5.66 -7.83
CA GLY A 36 1.93 4.79 -6.82
C GLY A 36 2.97 4.25 -5.83
N TYR A 37 2.55 3.44 -4.86
CA TYR A 37 3.44 2.93 -3.79
C TYR A 37 4.70 2.25 -4.32
N THR A 38 4.59 1.39 -5.31
CA THR A 38 5.77 0.71 -5.88
C THR A 38 6.77 1.72 -6.43
N GLY A 39 6.28 2.68 -7.21
CA GLY A 39 7.16 3.71 -7.81
C GLY A 39 7.74 4.64 -6.76
N LEU A 40 6.92 5.15 -5.84
CA LEU A 40 7.37 6.07 -4.79
C LEU A 40 8.36 5.39 -3.82
N SER A 41 8.06 4.17 -3.38
CA SER A 41 8.95 3.43 -2.50
C SER A 41 10.30 3.13 -3.17
N SER A 42 10.29 2.71 -4.45
CA SER A 42 11.53 2.50 -5.21
C SER A 42 12.31 3.79 -5.39
N ALA A 43 11.64 4.87 -5.77
CA ALA A 43 12.27 6.17 -5.96
C ALA A 43 12.88 6.73 -4.68
N LEU A 44 12.17 6.60 -3.55
CA LEU A 44 12.66 7.07 -2.26
C LEU A 44 13.88 6.28 -1.80
N HIS A 45 13.89 4.95 -1.91
CA HIS A 45 15.05 4.11 -1.61
C HIS A 45 16.29 4.53 -2.43
N LEU A 46 16.09 4.78 -3.72
CA LEU A 46 17.18 5.19 -4.61
C LEU A 46 17.67 6.60 -4.29
N ALA A 47 16.77 7.54 -4.00
CA ALA A 47 17.13 8.90 -3.62
C ALA A 47 17.88 8.91 -2.26
N GLU A 48 17.43 8.12 -1.27
CA GLU A 48 18.14 7.91 0.00
C GLU A 48 19.55 7.32 -0.19
N ALA A 49 19.75 6.51 -1.23
CA ALA A 49 21.04 5.96 -1.61
C ALA A 49 21.90 6.91 -2.48
N GLY A 50 21.42 8.13 -2.76
CA GLY A 50 22.16 9.15 -3.50
C GLY A 50 22.09 9.05 -5.02
N PHE A 51 21.17 8.25 -5.58
CA PHE A 51 20.93 8.24 -7.03
C PHE A 51 20.13 9.46 -7.46
N ASP A 52 20.41 9.97 -8.66
CA ASP A 52 19.56 10.97 -9.33
C ASP A 52 18.30 10.29 -9.88
N VAL A 53 17.15 10.53 -9.25
CA VAL A 53 15.88 9.85 -9.53
C VAL A 53 14.84 10.83 -10.05
N VAL A 54 14.11 10.40 -11.08
CA VAL A 54 12.96 11.09 -11.64
C VAL A 54 11.74 10.20 -11.58
N VAL A 55 10.62 10.68 -11.01
CA VAL A 55 9.32 10.01 -11.02
C VAL A 55 8.40 10.73 -12.00
N LEU A 56 7.76 9.98 -12.91
CA LEU A 56 6.76 10.47 -13.84
C LEU A 56 5.39 9.85 -13.53
N GLU A 57 4.45 10.67 -13.08
CA GLU A 57 3.07 10.28 -12.81
C GLU A 57 2.14 10.86 -13.88
N ALA A 58 1.27 10.01 -14.40
CA ALA A 58 0.35 10.38 -15.46
C ALA A 58 -0.74 11.37 -15.02
N SER A 59 -1.14 11.29 -13.77
CA SER A 59 -2.18 12.12 -13.15
C SER A 59 -1.63 12.84 -11.92
N ARG A 60 -2.19 12.54 -10.73
CA ARG A 60 -1.71 13.01 -9.43
C ARG A 60 -1.07 11.88 -8.66
N ILE A 61 -0.15 12.19 -7.76
CA ILE A 61 0.48 11.19 -6.88
C ILE A 61 -0.59 10.35 -6.19
N GLY A 62 -0.43 9.02 -6.23
CA GLY A 62 -1.39 8.09 -5.64
C GLY A 62 -2.73 7.99 -6.37
N PHE A 63 -2.87 8.51 -7.60
CA PHE A 63 -4.13 8.49 -8.36
C PHE A 63 -4.73 7.10 -8.52
N GLY A 64 -3.91 6.08 -8.72
CA GLY A 64 -4.33 4.71 -8.93
C GLY A 64 -4.81 4.02 -7.64
N ALA A 65 -4.64 2.70 -7.55
CA ALA A 65 -5.02 1.88 -6.41
C ALA A 65 -4.35 2.30 -5.10
N SER A 66 -3.14 2.88 -5.18
CA SER A 66 -2.38 3.32 -4.00
C SER A 66 -3.08 4.38 -3.16
N GLY A 67 -3.83 5.29 -3.77
CA GLY A 67 -4.59 6.31 -3.02
C GLY A 67 -6.04 5.94 -2.73
N ARG A 68 -6.48 4.70 -3.01
CA ARG A 68 -7.88 4.29 -2.96
C ARG A 68 -8.14 2.91 -2.36
N ASN A 69 -7.17 2.33 -1.68
CA ASN A 69 -7.28 1.02 -1.02
C ASN A 69 -7.85 1.13 0.42
N GLY A 70 -7.96 0.00 1.12
CA GLY A 70 -8.45 -0.04 2.51
C GLY A 70 -7.55 0.68 3.52
N GLY A 71 -6.30 0.94 3.16
CA GLY A 71 -5.30 1.57 4.02
C GLY A 71 -4.70 0.64 5.06
N GLN A 72 -4.88 -0.66 4.94
CA GLN A 72 -4.32 -1.63 5.86
C GLN A 72 -2.85 -1.90 5.54
N LEU A 73 -2.03 -2.00 6.56
CA LEU A 73 -0.65 -2.47 6.51
C LEU A 73 -0.65 -3.92 6.98
N VAL A 74 -0.67 -4.84 6.03
CA VAL A 74 -0.77 -6.29 6.27
C VAL A 74 0.56 -6.94 5.89
N ASN A 75 1.15 -7.66 6.84
CA ASN A 75 2.39 -8.39 6.64
C ASN A 75 2.12 -9.76 6.00
N SER A 76 1.62 -9.80 4.78
CA SER A 76 1.35 -11.05 4.09
C SER A 76 1.56 -10.94 2.57
N TYR A 77 1.80 -12.09 1.94
CA TYR A 77 1.69 -12.25 0.50
C TYR A 77 0.30 -12.76 0.12
N SER A 78 -0.02 -12.76 -1.16
CA SER A 78 -1.26 -13.36 -1.69
C SER A 78 -1.34 -14.88 -1.48
N ARG A 79 -0.23 -15.51 -1.13
CA ARG A 79 -0.11 -16.90 -0.69
C ARG A 79 0.64 -16.94 0.61
N ASP A 80 0.23 -17.82 1.51
CA ASP A 80 0.89 -17.95 2.80
C ASP A 80 2.34 -18.44 2.64
N ILE A 81 3.20 -18.07 3.58
CA ILE A 81 4.63 -18.33 3.52
C ILE A 81 4.95 -19.84 3.49
N ASP A 82 4.11 -20.68 4.07
CA ASP A 82 4.25 -22.15 4.01
C ASP A 82 4.08 -22.70 2.59
N VAL A 83 3.22 -22.08 1.77
CA VAL A 83 3.05 -22.45 0.35
C VAL A 83 4.30 -22.07 -0.44
N ILE A 84 4.94 -20.97 -0.10
CA ILE A 84 6.21 -20.53 -0.68
C ILE A 84 7.31 -21.53 -0.29
N GLU A 85 7.37 -21.94 0.98
CA GLU A 85 8.34 -22.92 1.47
C GLU A 85 8.20 -24.25 0.73
N LYS A 86 6.97 -24.77 0.61
CA LYS A 86 6.70 -26.03 -0.12
C LYS A 86 7.09 -25.96 -1.59
N SER A 87 6.96 -24.78 -2.23
CA SER A 87 7.20 -24.61 -3.66
C SER A 87 8.67 -24.31 -3.99
N TYR A 88 9.38 -23.57 -3.14
CA TYR A 88 10.70 -23.00 -3.44
C TYR A 88 11.76 -23.32 -2.38
N GLY A 89 11.42 -24.04 -1.32
CA GLY A 89 12.32 -24.45 -0.24
C GLY A 89 12.49 -23.38 0.86
N MET A 90 13.08 -23.84 1.97
CA MET A 90 13.21 -23.07 3.21
C MET A 90 14.01 -21.77 3.05
N ASP A 91 15.11 -21.79 2.28
CA ASP A 91 15.96 -20.60 2.15
C ASP A 91 15.25 -19.46 1.39
N THR A 92 14.50 -19.82 0.34
CA THR A 92 13.65 -18.85 -0.39
C THR A 92 12.53 -18.32 0.50
N ALA A 93 11.89 -19.19 1.28
CA ALA A 93 10.83 -18.79 2.20
C ALA A 93 11.36 -17.86 3.32
N ARG A 94 12.56 -18.11 3.85
CA ARG A 94 13.20 -17.20 4.83
C ARG A 94 13.48 -15.83 4.23
N MET A 95 14.06 -15.79 3.03
CA MET A 95 14.34 -14.53 2.34
C MET A 95 13.03 -13.75 2.10
N LEU A 96 12.01 -14.37 1.52
CA LEU A 96 10.74 -13.71 1.25
C LEU A 96 9.98 -13.35 2.53
N GLY A 97 10.03 -14.19 3.57
CA GLY A 97 9.45 -13.89 4.87
C GLY A 97 10.09 -12.66 5.53
N SER A 98 11.42 -12.55 5.50
CA SER A 98 12.10 -11.36 6.03
C SER A 98 11.71 -10.10 5.27
N MET A 99 11.64 -10.14 3.94
CA MET A 99 11.21 -9.00 3.11
C MET A 99 9.76 -8.58 3.41
N MET A 100 8.88 -9.53 3.70
CA MET A 100 7.48 -9.27 4.04
C MET A 100 7.35 -8.41 5.30
N PHE A 101 8.09 -8.76 6.36
CA PHE A 101 8.06 -8.02 7.63
C PHE A 101 8.87 -6.72 7.56
N GLU A 102 10.00 -6.72 6.86
CA GLU A 102 10.83 -5.53 6.60
C GLU A 102 10.02 -4.44 5.87
N GLY A 103 9.15 -4.83 4.93
CA GLY A 103 8.30 -3.87 4.20
C GLY A 103 7.42 -3.03 5.13
N GLY A 104 6.78 -3.65 6.13
CA GLY A 104 6.00 -2.95 7.14
C GLY A 104 6.87 -2.03 8.02
N GLU A 105 8.07 -2.47 8.36
CA GLU A 105 9.03 -1.71 9.16
C GLU A 105 9.53 -0.46 8.42
N ILE A 106 9.89 -0.60 7.15
CA ILE A 106 10.27 0.53 6.28
C ILE A 106 9.19 1.61 6.23
N ILE A 107 7.91 1.22 6.09
CA ILE A 107 6.80 2.18 6.07
C ILE A 107 6.73 2.93 7.40
N ARG A 108 6.79 2.24 8.54
CA ARG A 108 6.75 2.87 9.88
C ARG A 108 7.94 3.81 10.11
N GLU A 109 9.13 3.40 9.70
CA GLU A 109 10.35 4.24 9.79
C GLU A 109 10.23 5.49 8.93
N ARG A 110 9.72 5.38 7.71
CA ARG A 110 9.48 6.53 6.82
C ARG A 110 8.46 7.49 7.37
N ILE A 111 7.33 6.97 7.88
CA ILE A 111 6.32 7.79 8.57
C ILE A 111 6.97 8.62 9.67
N LYS A 112 7.80 8.00 10.50
CA LYS A 112 8.51 8.68 11.60
C LYS A 112 9.59 9.63 11.09
N ARG A 113 10.46 9.18 10.18
CA ARG A 113 11.62 9.93 9.69
C ARG A 113 11.23 11.19 8.93
N TYR A 114 10.23 11.08 8.06
CA TYR A 114 9.75 12.18 7.24
C TYR A 114 8.52 12.88 7.81
N GLN A 115 8.09 12.48 9.03
CA GLN A 115 6.91 13.03 9.71
C GLN A 115 5.67 13.03 8.83
N ILE A 116 5.44 11.91 8.14
CA ILE A 116 4.31 11.76 7.22
C ILE A 116 3.02 11.67 8.02
N ASP A 117 2.17 12.69 7.90
CA ASP A 117 0.86 12.73 8.52
C ASP A 117 -0.14 11.91 7.70
N CYS A 118 -0.17 10.60 7.95
CA CYS A 118 -1.04 9.64 7.25
C CYS A 118 -1.95 8.85 8.19
N ASP A 119 -2.30 9.39 9.35
CA ASP A 119 -3.22 8.77 10.32
C ASP A 119 -2.81 7.33 10.73
N TYR A 120 -1.53 7.05 10.81
CA TYR A 120 -1.06 5.71 11.16
C TYR A 120 -1.57 5.25 12.52
N ARG A 121 -2.17 4.05 12.55
CA ARG A 121 -2.60 3.34 13.74
C ARG A 121 -2.04 1.92 13.73
N PRO A 122 -1.31 1.50 14.78
CA PRO A 122 -0.76 0.14 14.86
C PRO A 122 -1.86 -0.88 15.19
N GLY A 123 -1.61 -2.11 14.80
CA GLY A 123 -2.43 -3.27 15.10
C GLY A 123 -3.44 -3.62 14.01
N GLY A 124 -3.37 -4.85 13.53
CA GLY A 124 -4.29 -5.48 12.60
C GLY A 124 -4.86 -6.78 13.14
N LEU A 125 -6.15 -6.97 13.03
CA LEU A 125 -6.88 -8.15 13.49
C LEU A 125 -7.30 -9.01 12.29
N PHE A 126 -6.87 -10.26 12.29
CA PHE A 126 -7.43 -11.31 11.44
C PHE A 126 -8.48 -12.06 12.27
N VAL A 127 -9.75 -11.96 11.92
CA VAL A 127 -10.85 -12.49 12.74
C VAL A 127 -11.40 -13.79 12.18
N ALA A 128 -11.58 -14.79 13.05
CA ALA A 128 -12.16 -16.08 12.73
C ALA A 128 -13.66 -16.10 13.06
N MET A 129 -14.49 -16.62 12.14
CA MET A 129 -15.93 -16.80 12.31
C MET A 129 -16.31 -18.20 12.77
N ASN A 130 -15.36 -19.14 12.81
CA ASN A 130 -15.55 -20.52 13.23
C ASN A 130 -14.22 -21.15 13.65
N ASP A 131 -14.31 -22.30 14.33
CA ASP A 131 -13.15 -23.01 14.88
C ASP A 131 -12.12 -23.42 13.81
N LYS A 132 -12.56 -23.75 12.60
CA LYS A 132 -11.65 -24.09 11.50
C LYS A 132 -10.81 -22.90 11.09
N GLN A 133 -11.40 -21.72 10.97
CA GLN A 133 -10.66 -20.50 10.68
C GLN A 133 -9.71 -20.14 11.83
N LEU A 134 -10.15 -20.32 13.09
CA LEU A 134 -9.30 -20.06 14.25
C LEU A 134 -8.07 -20.98 14.25
N ALA A 135 -8.24 -22.28 13.98
CA ALA A 135 -7.12 -23.22 13.85
C ALA A 135 -6.15 -22.79 12.72
N THR A 136 -6.68 -22.27 11.61
CA THR A 136 -5.82 -21.71 10.53
C THR A 136 -5.02 -20.49 11.00
N LEU A 137 -5.61 -19.62 11.82
CA LEU A 137 -4.88 -18.47 12.40
C LEU A 137 -3.82 -18.90 13.41
N GLU A 138 -4.03 -19.99 14.15
CA GLU A 138 -3.02 -20.59 15.04
C GLU A 138 -1.82 -21.09 14.22
N GLU A 139 -2.06 -21.84 13.14
CA GLU A 139 -1.01 -22.28 12.21
C GLU A 139 -0.28 -21.09 11.56
N GLN A 140 -1.02 -20.07 11.15
CA GLN A 140 -0.45 -18.84 10.57
C GLN A 140 0.46 -18.13 11.57
N LYS A 141 0.05 -18.02 12.84
CA LYS A 141 0.88 -17.44 13.90
C LYS A 141 2.21 -18.19 14.04
N GLU A 142 2.17 -19.53 14.15
CA GLU A 142 3.37 -20.36 14.24
C GLU A 142 4.30 -20.17 13.03
N ASN A 143 3.72 -20.13 11.83
CA ASN A 143 4.46 -19.89 10.60
C ASN A 143 5.12 -18.50 10.60
N TRP A 144 4.39 -17.45 10.90
CA TRP A 144 4.92 -16.10 10.91
C TRP A 144 6.00 -15.89 11.99
N GLU A 145 5.82 -16.49 13.18
CA GLU A 145 6.84 -16.48 14.23
C GLU A 145 8.12 -17.19 13.81
N ARG A 146 8.02 -18.27 13.05
CA ARG A 146 9.16 -19.02 12.48
C ARG A 146 9.95 -18.17 11.49
N TYR A 147 9.29 -17.27 10.76
CA TYR A 147 9.88 -16.37 9.79
C TYR A 147 10.22 -14.97 10.32
N GLY A 148 10.04 -14.71 11.61
CA GLY A 148 10.58 -13.52 12.28
C GLY A 148 9.57 -12.56 12.89
N ASN A 149 8.26 -12.67 12.59
CA ASN A 149 7.27 -11.84 13.28
C ASN A 149 7.01 -12.38 14.70
N LYS A 150 7.47 -11.66 15.72
CA LYS A 150 7.28 -11.99 17.13
C LYS A 150 6.20 -11.14 17.82
N GLN A 151 5.51 -10.29 17.07
CA GLN A 151 4.54 -9.33 17.59
C GLN A 151 3.11 -9.80 17.35
N LEU A 152 2.83 -11.08 17.61
CA LEU A 152 1.57 -11.75 17.34
C LEU A 152 0.90 -12.24 18.62
N GLU A 153 -0.42 -12.03 18.74
CA GLU A 153 -1.23 -12.45 19.87
C GLU A 153 -2.51 -13.16 19.39
N LEU A 154 -2.77 -14.36 19.91
CA LEU A 154 -4.06 -15.04 19.70
C LEU A 154 -5.07 -14.57 20.72
N LEU A 155 -6.23 -14.17 20.24
CA LEU A 155 -7.36 -13.73 21.04
C LEU A 155 -8.47 -14.79 21.00
N ASP A 156 -8.96 -15.20 22.16
CA ASP A 156 -10.16 -16.04 22.26
C ASP A 156 -11.44 -15.23 22.00
N ALA A 157 -12.60 -15.90 21.99
CA ALA A 157 -13.90 -15.27 21.77
C ALA A 157 -14.23 -14.16 22.77
N ASN A 158 -13.75 -14.24 24.01
CA ASN A 158 -13.99 -13.20 25.02
C ASN A 158 -13.04 -12.00 24.82
N ALA A 159 -11.82 -12.27 24.42
CA ALA A 159 -10.83 -11.23 24.16
C ALA A 159 -11.22 -10.39 22.92
N ILE A 160 -11.58 -11.05 21.81
CA ILE A 160 -11.94 -10.33 20.57
C ILE A 160 -13.19 -9.45 20.75
N ARG A 161 -14.17 -9.84 21.55
CA ARG A 161 -15.35 -9.02 21.87
C ARG A 161 -15.01 -7.69 22.57
N ARG A 162 -13.86 -7.60 23.23
CA ARG A 162 -13.39 -6.35 23.83
C ARG A 162 -12.67 -5.43 22.83
N GLU A 163 -12.22 -6.00 21.72
CA GLU A 163 -11.51 -5.25 20.67
C GLU A 163 -12.44 -4.81 19.53
N VAL A 164 -13.50 -5.58 19.28
CA VAL A 164 -14.49 -5.29 18.22
C VAL A 164 -15.89 -5.60 18.74
N ALA A 165 -16.82 -4.68 18.57
CA ALA A 165 -18.21 -4.82 19.01
C ALA A 165 -18.99 -5.80 18.10
N SER A 166 -18.61 -7.06 18.15
CA SER A 166 -19.25 -8.15 17.39
C SER A 166 -19.22 -9.43 18.23
N ASP A 167 -20.32 -10.18 18.20
CA ASP A 167 -20.42 -11.52 18.80
C ASP A 167 -20.20 -12.65 17.78
N ARG A 168 -19.95 -12.31 16.51
CA ARG A 168 -19.77 -13.27 15.41
C ARG A 168 -18.43 -13.96 15.43
N TYR A 169 -17.41 -13.40 16.09
CA TYR A 169 -16.05 -13.91 16.02
C TYR A 169 -15.76 -14.92 17.12
N THR A 170 -15.21 -16.07 16.74
CA THR A 170 -14.78 -17.14 17.66
C THR A 170 -13.38 -16.89 18.22
N GLY A 171 -12.61 -16.00 17.58
CA GLY A 171 -11.27 -15.60 17.98
C GLY A 171 -10.62 -14.74 16.92
N ALA A 172 -9.36 -14.39 17.14
CA ALA A 172 -8.58 -13.60 16.19
C ALA A 172 -7.07 -13.79 16.38
N LEU A 173 -6.31 -13.45 15.34
CA LEU A 173 -4.87 -13.17 15.41
C LEU A 173 -4.67 -11.67 15.35
N LEU A 174 -4.10 -11.08 16.38
CA LEU A 174 -3.67 -9.68 16.41
C LEU A 174 -2.19 -9.60 16.02
N ASP A 175 -1.90 -8.87 14.94
CA ASP A 175 -0.55 -8.50 14.53
C ASP A 175 -0.26 -7.05 14.98
N HIS A 176 0.55 -6.88 16.02
CA HIS A 176 0.95 -5.58 16.53
C HIS A 176 1.90 -4.84 15.58
N SER A 177 2.55 -5.55 14.66
CA SER A 177 3.43 -4.97 13.63
C SER A 177 2.67 -4.52 12.37
N GLY A 178 1.42 -4.94 12.22
CA GLY A 178 0.50 -4.41 11.22
C GLY A 178 -0.11 -3.06 11.61
N GLY A 179 -1.17 -2.69 10.93
CA GLY A 179 -1.89 -1.45 11.24
C GLY A 179 -2.67 -0.87 10.06
N HIS A 180 -2.99 0.42 10.15
CA HIS A 180 -3.63 1.10 9.04
C HIS A 180 -3.25 2.57 8.92
N ILE A 181 -3.51 3.13 7.75
CA ILE A 181 -3.12 4.49 7.36
C ILE A 181 -4.21 5.16 6.52
N HIS A 182 -4.04 6.46 6.29
CA HIS A 182 -4.66 7.16 5.17
C HIS A 182 -3.78 6.97 3.92
N PRO A 183 -4.18 6.13 2.95
CA PRO A 183 -3.30 5.66 1.88
C PRO A 183 -2.82 6.78 0.95
N LEU A 184 -3.68 7.75 0.64
CA LEU A 184 -3.29 8.88 -0.22
C LEU A 184 -2.29 9.80 0.48
N ASN A 185 -2.43 10.02 1.79
CA ASN A 185 -1.49 10.83 2.56
C ASN A 185 -0.11 10.19 2.67
N LEU A 186 -0.04 8.85 2.79
CA LEU A 186 1.25 8.15 2.71
C LEU A 186 1.92 8.40 1.35
N ALA A 187 1.19 8.23 0.24
CA ALA A 187 1.73 8.46 -1.10
C ALA A 187 2.25 9.89 -1.30
N ILE A 188 1.48 10.90 -0.85
CA ILE A 188 1.88 12.31 -0.90
C ILE A 188 3.14 12.55 -0.06
N GLY A 189 3.18 12.00 1.16
CA GLY A 189 4.34 12.13 2.04
C GLY A 189 5.60 11.46 1.51
N GLU A 190 5.50 10.29 0.86
CA GLU A 190 6.64 9.66 0.20
C GLU A 190 7.13 10.48 -1.00
N ALA A 191 6.24 11.10 -1.79
CA ALA A 191 6.62 11.96 -2.90
C ALA A 191 7.36 13.21 -2.41
N ASP A 192 6.91 13.83 -1.32
CA ASP A 192 7.63 14.93 -0.67
C ASP A 192 9.00 14.48 -0.12
N ALA A 193 9.08 13.29 0.47
CA ALA A 193 10.33 12.72 0.96
C ALA A 193 11.35 12.48 -0.18
N ILE A 194 10.90 12.05 -1.37
CA ILE A 194 11.76 11.94 -2.56
C ILE A 194 12.37 13.30 -2.89
N ARG A 195 11.56 14.36 -2.91
CA ARG A 195 12.03 15.73 -3.19
C ARG A 195 13.02 16.24 -2.13
N LEU A 196 12.79 15.93 -0.86
CA LEU A 196 13.70 16.29 0.23
C LEU A 196 15.06 15.60 0.11
N ASN A 197 15.12 14.42 -0.53
CA ASN A 197 16.35 13.69 -0.82
C ASN A 197 16.95 14.02 -2.21
N GLY A 198 16.50 15.10 -2.86
CA GLY A 198 17.05 15.58 -4.12
C GLY A 198 16.46 14.90 -5.37
N GLY A 199 15.52 13.98 -5.23
CA GLY A 199 14.79 13.40 -6.36
C GLY A 199 13.77 14.39 -6.96
N ARG A 200 13.36 14.15 -8.18
CA ARG A 200 12.42 14.99 -8.93
C ARG A 200 11.13 14.22 -9.19
N VAL A 201 10.01 14.82 -8.90
CA VAL A 201 8.68 14.23 -9.10
C VAL A 201 7.90 15.14 -10.05
N TYR A 202 7.29 14.53 -11.07
CA TYR A 202 6.47 15.24 -12.04
C TYR A 202 5.07 14.62 -12.13
N GLU A 203 4.05 15.41 -11.92
CA GLU A 203 2.63 15.08 -12.13
C GLU A 203 2.20 15.47 -13.54
N LEU A 204 1.04 15.00 -13.99
CA LEU A 204 0.47 15.30 -15.31
C LEU A 204 1.47 15.04 -16.45
N SER A 205 2.34 14.04 -16.25
CA SER A 205 3.49 13.70 -17.08
C SER A 205 3.39 12.28 -17.61
N ALA A 206 2.22 11.94 -18.19
CA ALA A 206 1.94 10.62 -18.73
C ALA A 206 3.02 10.18 -19.72
N VAL A 207 3.65 9.05 -19.46
CA VAL A 207 4.61 8.43 -20.37
C VAL A 207 3.85 7.89 -21.59
N THR A 208 4.32 8.25 -22.77
CA THR A 208 3.74 7.86 -24.05
C THR A 208 4.57 6.81 -24.77
N GLN A 209 5.87 6.73 -24.47
CA GLN A 209 6.81 5.79 -25.08
C GLN A 209 8.02 5.59 -24.19
N ILE A 210 8.52 4.36 -24.15
CA ILE A 210 9.84 4.02 -23.63
C ILE A 210 10.68 3.48 -24.81
N GLN A 211 11.82 4.11 -25.07
CA GLN A 211 12.80 3.62 -26.06
C GLN A 211 13.88 2.83 -25.31
N HIS A 212 13.99 1.54 -25.60
CA HIS A 212 14.93 0.60 -24.97
C HIS A 212 16.34 0.75 -25.57
N THR A 213 16.89 1.96 -25.51
CA THR A 213 18.27 2.27 -25.88
C THR A 213 19.16 2.29 -24.63
N THR A 214 20.47 2.45 -24.80
CA THR A 214 21.42 2.61 -23.67
C THR A 214 22.16 3.93 -23.86
N PRO A 215 21.83 4.99 -23.11
CA PRO A 215 20.76 5.09 -22.09
C PRO A 215 19.34 5.03 -22.68
N ALA A 216 18.35 4.67 -21.88
CA ALA A 216 16.95 4.63 -22.25
C ALA A 216 16.36 6.05 -22.38
N VAL A 217 15.34 6.21 -23.25
CA VAL A 217 14.63 7.49 -23.38
C VAL A 217 13.15 7.29 -23.09
N VAL A 218 12.66 7.95 -22.05
CA VAL A 218 11.25 7.96 -21.62
C VAL A 218 10.59 9.26 -22.07
N ARG A 219 9.55 9.16 -22.90
CA ARG A 219 8.88 10.33 -23.50
C ARG A 219 7.54 10.59 -22.85
N THR A 220 7.24 11.87 -22.66
CA THR A 220 5.90 12.39 -22.36
C THR A 220 5.42 13.27 -23.51
N ALA A 221 4.22 13.83 -23.39
CA ALA A 221 3.69 14.74 -24.39
C ALA A 221 4.49 16.06 -24.52
N LYS A 222 5.19 16.48 -23.47
CA LYS A 222 5.83 17.81 -23.39
C LYS A 222 7.34 17.76 -23.11
N GLY A 223 7.88 16.61 -22.75
CA GLY A 223 9.29 16.46 -22.38
C GLY A 223 9.78 15.04 -22.50
N GLN A 224 11.02 14.81 -22.14
CA GLN A 224 11.61 13.46 -22.10
C GLN A 224 12.66 13.34 -21.00
N VAL A 225 12.87 12.12 -20.54
CA VAL A 225 13.93 11.75 -19.59
C VAL A 225 14.87 10.76 -20.27
N THR A 226 16.16 11.06 -20.26
CA THR A 226 17.21 10.09 -20.63
C THR A 226 17.76 9.49 -19.35
N ALA A 227 17.64 8.17 -19.16
CA ALA A 227 17.96 7.47 -17.93
C ALA A 227 18.84 6.24 -18.17
N LYS A 228 19.74 5.93 -17.21
CA LYS A 228 20.52 4.70 -17.23
C LYS A 228 19.62 3.48 -17.02
N TYR A 229 18.63 3.62 -16.13
CA TYR A 229 17.67 2.58 -15.76
C TYR A 229 16.24 3.13 -15.78
N VAL A 230 15.27 2.27 -16.07
CA VAL A 230 13.84 2.60 -16.01
C VAL A 230 13.13 1.58 -15.15
N ILE A 231 12.38 2.05 -14.15
CA ILE A 231 11.48 1.23 -13.33
C ILE A 231 10.06 1.49 -13.81
N VAL A 232 9.37 0.44 -14.25
CA VAL A 232 7.98 0.54 -14.71
C VAL A 232 7.05 0.09 -13.58
N ALA A 233 6.37 1.06 -12.96
CA ALA A 233 5.49 0.88 -11.81
C ALA A 233 4.05 1.36 -12.09
N GLY A 234 3.61 1.30 -13.36
CA GLY A 234 2.31 1.81 -13.81
C GLY A 234 1.11 0.91 -13.52
N ASN A 235 1.33 -0.27 -12.91
CA ASN A 235 0.28 -1.25 -12.59
C ASN A 235 -0.64 -1.51 -13.81
N ALA A 236 -1.93 -1.77 -13.58
CA ALA A 236 -2.94 -1.97 -14.62
C ALA A 236 -3.32 -0.69 -15.40
N TYR A 237 -2.76 0.46 -15.02
CA TYR A 237 -2.95 1.74 -15.72
C TYR A 237 -1.87 2.00 -16.78
N LEU A 238 -0.86 1.13 -16.86
CA LEU A 238 0.16 1.22 -17.90
C LEU A 238 -0.47 0.94 -19.27
N GLY A 239 -0.44 1.93 -20.15
CA GLY A 239 -1.03 1.80 -21.47
C GLY A 239 -0.31 0.75 -22.36
N ASP A 240 -1.07 0.08 -23.20
CA ASP A 240 -0.59 -0.92 -24.17
C ASP A 240 0.47 -0.38 -25.15
N LYS A 241 0.51 0.93 -25.35
CA LYS A 241 1.49 1.62 -26.20
C LYS A 241 2.83 1.88 -25.49
N VAL A 242 2.87 1.86 -24.15
CA VAL A 242 4.08 2.13 -23.37
C VAL A 242 4.93 0.87 -23.24
N GLU A 243 4.32 -0.21 -22.76
CA GLU A 243 4.93 -1.54 -22.61
C GLU A 243 3.92 -2.64 -22.98
N PRO A 244 3.81 -2.99 -24.28
CA PRO A 244 2.79 -3.93 -24.77
C PRO A 244 2.88 -5.31 -24.11
N GLU A 245 4.09 -5.80 -23.82
CA GLU A 245 4.28 -7.13 -23.24
C GLU A 245 3.85 -7.19 -21.76
N LEU A 246 3.97 -6.10 -21.01
CA LEU A 246 3.44 -6.01 -19.64
C LEU A 246 1.91 -5.83 -19.66
N ALA A 247 1.41 -4.98 -20.55
CA ALA A 247 -0.03 -4.74 -20.66
C ALA A 247 -0.81 -6.02 -20.99
N LYS A 248 -0.29 -6.90 -21.86
CA LYS A 248 -0.91 -8.20 -22.15
C LYS A 248 -0.96 -9.16 -20.97
N ARG A 249 -0.14 -8.96 -19.95
CA ARG A 249 -0.01 -9.84 -18.78
C ARG A 249 -0.72 -9.29 -17.54
N SER A 250 -1.31 -8.09 -17.63
CA SER A 250 -2.05 -7.48 -16.53
C SER A 250 -3.51 -7.27 -16.91
N MET A 251 -4.39 -7.61 -15.98
CA MET A 251 -5.84 -7.41 -16.11
C MET A 251 -6.30 -6.56 -14.94
N PRO A 252 -6.90 -5.38 -15.19
CA PRO A 252 -7.49 -4.59 -14.12
C PRO A 252 -8.69 -5.32 -13.52
N CYS A 253 -8.72 -5.42 -12.18
CA CYS A 253 -9.84 -5.95 -11.43
C CYS A 253 -10.34 -4.87 -10.47
N GLY A 254 -11.63 -4.54 -10.56
CA GLY A 254 -12.25 -3.51 -9.72
C GLY A 254 -12.59 -4.07 -8.34
N THR A 255 -12.31 -3.28 -7.30
CA THR A 255 -12.82 -3.50 -5.94
C THR A 255 -13.45 -2.21 -5.44
N GLN A 256 -14.26 -2.29 -4.39
CA GLN A 256 -14.94 -1.13 -3.84
C GLN A 256 -14.59 -0.95 -2.37
N VAL A 257 -14.40 0.31 -2.00
CA VAL A 257 -14.25 0.74 -0.60
C VAL A 257 -15.30 1.84 -0.37
N ILE A 258 -16.07 1.69 0.68
CA ILE A 258 -17.11 2.65 1.08
C ILE A 258 -16.80 3.20 2.47
N THR A 259 -17.38 4.36 2.78
CA THR A 259 -17.35 4.94 4.14
C THR A 259 -18.75 5.30 4.56
N THR A 260 -19.03 5.18 5.86
CA THR A 260 -20.24 5.74 6.46
C THR A 260 -20.20 7.26 6.49
N GLU A 261 -21.29 7.88 6.91
CA GLU A 261 -21.24 9.21 7.50
C GLU A 261 -20.33 9.22 8.73
N ARG A 262 -19.97 10.42 9.20
CA ARG A 262 -19.18 10.56 10.43
C ARG A 262 -19.97 10.08 11.63
N LEU A 263 -19.41 9.12 12.36
CA LEU A 263 -19.98 8.60 13.60
C LEU A 263 -19.65 9.55 14.77
N SER A 264 -20.44 9.47 15.83
CA SER A 264 -20.04 10.11 17.11
C SER A 264 -18.78 9.45 17.64
N GLU A 265 -18.00 10.19 18.42
CA GLU A 265 -16.78 9.66 19.02
C GLU A 265 -17.06 8.45 19.93
N ASP A 266 -18.14 8.52 20.69
CA ASP A 266 -18.56 7.43 21.59
C ASP A 266 -18.95 6.17 20.80
N LEU A 267 -19.68 6.32 19.70
CA LEU A 267 -20.04 5.19 18.83
C LEU A 267 -18.80 4.60 18.20
N ALA A 268 -17.94 5.41 17.58
CA ALA A 268 -16.71 4.93 16.97
C ALA A 268 -15.83 4.17 17.97
N ARG A 269 -15.64 4.72 19.16
CA ARG A 269 -14.88 4.09 20.25
C ARG A 269 -15.55 2.80 20.75
N SER A 270 -16.87 2.72 20.77
CA SER A 270 -17.57 1.51 21.15
C SER A 270 -17.44 0.37 20.14
N LEU A 271 -17.28 0.71 18.84
CA LEU A 271 -17.14 -0.29 17.78
C LEU A 271 -15.76 -0.94 17.75
N ILE A 272 -14.69 -0.13 17.81
CA ILE A 272 -13.30 -0.60 17.78
C ILE A 272 -12.48 0.24 18.77
N PRO A 273 -12.47 -0.12 20.07
CA PRO A 273 -11.90 0.72 21.13
C PRO A 273 -10.44 1.11 20.94
N LYS A 274 -9.62 0.22 20.37
CA LYS A 274 -8.19 0.46 20.12
C LYS A 274 -7.90 0.92 18.68
N ASN A 275 -8.94 1.13 17.87
CA ASN A 275 -8.83 1.56 16.50
C ASN A 275 -7.91 0.66 15.63
N TYR A 276 -8.00 -0.65 15.84
CA TYR A 276 -7.35 -1.63 14.97
C TYR A 276 -8.05 -1.70 13.60
N CYS A 277 -7.35 -2.07 12.54
CA CYS A 277 -8.02 -2.55 11.34
C CYS A 277 -8.40 -4.03 11.53
N VAL A 278 -9.47 -4.43 10.87
CA VAL A 278 -10.05 -5.77 10.96
C VAL A 278 -10.19 -6.36 9.58
N GLU A 279 -9.83 -7.62 9.44
CA GLU A 279 -9.95 -8.40 8.21
C GLU A 279 -10.45 -9.80 8.58
N ASP A 280 -11.43 -10.35 7.85
CA ASP A 280 -11.88 -11.71 8.11
C ASP A 280 -11.08 -12.75 7.31
N CYS A 281 -11.31 -14.04 7.62
CA CYS A 281 -10.64 -15.17 6.97
C CYS A 281 -11.47 -15.80 5.84
N ASN A 282 -12.46 -15.10 5.29
CA ASN A 282 -13.25 -15.61 4.19
C ASN A 282 -12.48 -15.52 2.86
N TYR A 283 -12.85 -16.36 1.89
CA TYR A 283 -12.25 -16.31 0.55
C TYR A 283 -12.54 -14.97 -0.15
N LEU A 284 -13.78 -14.47 -0.06
CA LEU A 284 -14.14 -13.10 -0.37
C LEU A 284 -14.14 -12.36 0.98
N LEU A 285 -12.98 -11.84 1.34
CA LEU A 285 -12.79 -11.24 2.65
C LEU A 285 -13.49 -9.89 2.76
N ASP A 286 -13.99 -9.64 3.95
CA ASP A 286 -14.44 -8.34 4.39
C ASP A 286 -13.38 -7.69 5.27
N TYR A 287 -13.11 -6.41 5.06
CA TYR A 287 -12.19 -5.66 5.89
C TYR A 287 -12.73 -4.28 6.22
N TYR A 288 -12.43 -3.80 7.43
CA TYR A 288 -12.92 -2.52 7.88
C TYR A 288 -12.01 -1.89 8.94
N ARG A 289 -12.16 -0.59 9.12
CA ARG A 289 -11.45 0.20 10.12
C ARG A 289 -12.15 1.54 10.35
N LEU A 290 -11.77 2.25 11.40
CA LEU A 290 -12.15 3.63 11.56
C LEU A 290 -11.18 4.56 10.82
N THR A 291 -11.69 5.66 10.31
CA THR A 291 -10.91 6.78 9.77
C THR A 291 -10.60 7.78 10.89
N ALA A 292 -9.66 8.71 10.64
CA ALA A 292 -9.30 9.73 11.62
C ALA A 292 -10.47 10.64 12.03
N ASP A 293 -11.46 10.82 11.15
CA ASP A 293 -12.68 11.59 11.42
C ASP A 293 -13.88 10.73 11.86
N ASN A 294 -13.61 9.51 12.38
CA ASN A 294 -14.60 8.59 12.94
C ASN A 294 -15.65 8.08 11.93
N ARG A 295 -15.27 7.77 10.71
CA ARG A 295 -16.13 7.01 9.79
C ARG A 295 -15.74 5.54 9.85
N LEU A 296 -16.69 4.64 9.69
CA LEU A 296 -16.38 3.26 9.40
C LEU A 296 -16.11 3.13 7.90
N LEU A 297 -14.87 2.80 7.57
CA LEU A 297 -14.46 2.44 6.23
C LEU A 297 -14.57 0.93 6.09
N TYR A 298 -15.19 0.48 5.00
CA TYR A 298 -15.42 -0.93 4.73
C TYR A 298 -15.08 -1.25 3.28
N GLY A 299 -14.41 -2.34 3.08
CA GLY A 299 -14.13 -2.92 1.76
C GLY A 299 -14.34 -4.42 1.80
N GLY A 300 -14.61 -4.98 0.64
CA GLY A 300 -14.86 -6.41 0.51
C GLY A 300 -15.52 -6.73 -0.82
N GLY A 301 -15.57 -8.01 -1.14
CA GLY A 301 -16.16 -8.48 -2.37
C GLY A 301 -15.42 -8.02 -3.63
N VAL A 302 -15.55 -8.79 -4.68
CA VAL A 302 -15.18 -8.40 -6.05
C VAL A 302 -16.49 -8.28 -6.83
N VAL A 303 -16.69 -7.14 -7.47
CA VAL A 303 -17.86 -6.91 -8.34
C VAL A 303 -17.50 -7.30 -9.75
#